data_724fe665a5c6792ddb3b26d3c4245576
#
_entry.id   724fe665a5c6792ddb3b26d3c4245576
#
_cell.length_a   1.000
_cell.length_b   1.000
_cell.length_c   1.000
_cell.angle_alpha   90.00
_cell.angle_beta   90.00
_cell.angle_gamma   90.00
#
_symmetry.space_group_name_H-M   'P 1'
#
loop_
_entity.id
_entity.type
_entity.pdbx_description
1 polymer ?
#
loop_
_entity_poly.entity_id
_entity_poly.type
_entity_poly.pdbx_seq_one_letter_code
_entity_poly.pdbx_strand_id
1 'polypeptide(L)'
;MTKKLLTVVKVFAFSTLYFSQVGINTSNPQTTFHIDGAKDNATSGSPSAVQQANDFTVTNTAQVGIGTTTPTEKLDVSSGNVRVRNINSNIGVGGTDRVVVADATGILKTIDFTAYSLFHARLAADQTIGSAASIVTLMFASPVATSPFYSYNTSSGVLTFNQAGNYLVTLQASFTNISAGAQLLLGIRPVPDSNYLGRGSHYAGAATPTLTASTRIGELMNYTTVIVVPTAGYQIRFTAAPNQACTILSTEMGPTGNGNVTNVTVQKI
;
A
#
# COMPACT_ATOMS: atom_id res chain seq x y z
N MET A 1 32.13 68.60 -29.02
CA MET A 1 31.49 67.24 -29.32
C MET A 1 31.63 66.26 -28.19
N THR A 2 32.62 66.28 -27.35
CA THR A 2 32.91 65.29 -26.29
C THR A 2 31.92 65.25 -25.10
N LYS A 3 31.38 66.41 -24.67
CA LYS A 3 30.43 66.42 -23.50
C LYS A 3 29.08 65.79 -23.80
N LYS A 4 28.52 65.96 -25.00
CA LYS A 4 27.26 65.39 -25.42
C LYS A 4 27.36 63.87 -25.60
N LEU A 5 28.48 63.35 -26.10
CA LEU A 5 28.78 61.94 -26.26
C LEU A 5 28.90 61.25 -24.89
N LEU A 6 29.53 61.88 -23.91
CA LEU A 6 29.70 61.36 -22.56
C LEU A 6 28.34 61.25 -21.80
N THR A 7 27.41 62.19 -22.05
CA THR A 7 26.06 62.14 -21.45
C THR A 7 25.24 61.01 -22.04
N VAL A 8 25.28 60.76 -23.36
CA VAL A 8 24.60 59.65 -24.02
C VAL A 8 25.14 58.31 -23.54
N VAL A 9 26.46 58.16 -23.40
CA VAL A 9 27.08 56.93 -22.87
C VAL A 9 26.69 56.69 -21.41
N LYS A 10 26.59 57.70 -20.57
CA LYS A 10 26.12 57.57 -19.17
C LYS A 10 24.66 57.18 -19.10
N VAL A 11 23.79 57.70 -19.94
CA VAL A 11 22.36 57.30 -19.98
C VAL A 11 22.22 55.87 -20.48
N PHE A 12 22.99 55.47 -21.50
CA PHE A 12 22.97 54.09 -22.01
C PHE A 12 23.57 53.07 -21.03
N ALA A 13 24.64 53.42 -20.30
CA ALA A 13 25.24 52.54 -19.29
C ALA A 13 24.32 52.35 -18.05
N PHE A 14 23.42 53.30 -17.76
CA PHE A 14 22.47 53.18 -16.64
C PHE A 14 21.25 52.34 -16.98
N SER A 15 20.93 52.12 -18.25
CA SER A 15 19.76 51.32 -18.68
C SER A 15 20.01 49.82 -18.73
N THR A 16 21.23 49.32 -18.49
CA THR A 16 21.56 47.89 -18.62
C THR A 16 21.50 47.08 -17.31
N LEU A 17 21.10 47.70 -16.20
CA LEU A 17 21.09 47.06 -14.87
C LEU A 17 19.72 46.85 -14.24
N TYR A 18 18.62 46.95 -14.99
CA TYR A 18 17.31 46.66 -14.45
C TYR A 18 16.98 45.20 -14.60
N PHE A 19 17.15 44.44 -13.54
CA PHE A 19 16.47 43.17 -13.42
C PHE A 19 14.96 43.45 -13.37
N SER A 20 14.22 42.94 -14.35
CA SER A 20 12.77 43.16 -14.44
C SER A 20 12.03 42.29 -13.43
N GLN A 21 12.18 42.61 -12.16
CA GLN A 21 11.34 42.04 -11.09
C GLN A 21 10.09 42.89 -10.95
N VAL A 22 8.94 42.25 -10.79
CA VAL A 22 7.65 42.91 -10.53
C VAL A 22 7.30 42.72 -9.07
N GLY A 23 7.29 43.79 -8.30
CA GLY A 23 6.81 43.83 -6.92
C GLY A 23 5.45 44.51 -6.84
N ILE A 24 4.48 43.89 -6.17
CA ILE A 24 3.21 44.49 -5.80
C ILE A 24 3.21 44.63 -4.27
N ASN A 25 2.97 45.86 -3.80
CA ASN A 25 3.05 46.28 -2.39
C ASN A 25 4.46 46.12 -1.76
N THR A 26 5.46 45.67 -2.46
CA THR A 26 6.85 45.58 -1.98
C THR A 26 7.78 46.39 -2.88
N SER A 27 8.72 47.12 -2.30
CA SER A 27 9.82 47.78 -2.98
C SER A 27 11.05 46.90 -3.07
N ASN A 28 11.02 45.70 -2.46
CA ASN A 28 12.13 44.76 -2.37
C ASN A 28 11.67 43.35 -2.82
N PRO A 29 11.30 43.15 -4.09
CA PRO A 29 10.85 41.87 -4.58
C PRO A 29 11.98 40.83 -4.50
N GLN A 30 11.71 39.64 -3.98
CA GLN A 30 12.66 38.55 -3.79
C GLN A 30 12.68 37.58 -4.98
N THR A 31 11.68 37.66 -5.85
CA THR A 31 11.50 36.76 -7.00
C THR A 31 11.10 37.56 -8.24
N THR A 32 11.00 36.94 -9.40
CA THR A 32 10.61 37.58 -10.67
C THR A 32 9.26 38.28 -10.58
N PHE A 33 8.30 37.67 -9.88
CA PHE A 33 7.01 38.27 -9.53
C PHE A 33 6.74 38.06 -8.04
N HIS A 34 6.48 39.14 -7.30
CA HIS A 34 6.31 39.10 -5.87
C HIS A 34 5.16 40.02 -5.43
N ILE A 35 4.12 39.45 -4.81
CA ILE A 35 3.04 40.19 -4.16
C ILE A 35 3.22 40.04 -2.66
N ASP A 36 3.38 41.16 -1.98
CA ASP A 36 3.30 41.27 -0.51
C ASP A 36 1.85 41.61 -0.13
N GLY A 37 1.13 40.58 0.35
CA GLY A 37 -0.30 40.71 0.59
C GLY A 37 -0.65 41.72 1.69
N ALA A 38 0.16 41.81 2.74
CA ALA A 38 -0.05 42.74 3.87
C ALA A 38 0.77 44.03 3.76
N LYS A 39 1.69 44.11 2.79
CA LYS A 39 2.61 45.24 2.65
C LYS A 39 3.51 45.44 3.89
N ASP A 40 3.95 44.32 4.45
CA ASP A 40 4.73 44.27 5.69
C ASP A 40 6.15 43.81 5.50
N ASN A 41 6.58 43.49 4.24
CA ASN A 41 7.91 43.06 3.93
C ASN A 41 8.95 44.18 4.14
N ALA A 42 10.10 43.79 4.65
CA ALA A 42 11.22 44.69 4.84
C ALA A 42 11.66 45.31 3.49
N THR A 43 12.04 46.58 3.52
CA THR A 43 12.52 47.32 2.32
C THR A 43 13.90 46.90 1.84
N SER A 44 14.59 46.01 2.61
CA SER A 44 15.88 45.42 2.28
C SER A 44 16.06 44.08 2.97
N GLY A 45 16.86 43.19 2.36
CA GLY A 45 17.06 41.80 2.87
C GLY A 45 15.87 40.90 2.58
N SER A 46 15.95 39.65 3.05
CA SER A 46 14.86 38.68 2.91
C SER A 46 13.78 38.94 3.96
N PRO A 47 12.47 38.86 3.61
CA PRO A 47 11.39 38.93 4.58
C PRO A 47 11.49 37.78 5.59
N SER A 48 11.06 38.05 6.82
CA SER A 48 10.91 37.00 7.85
C SER A 48 9.82 36.00 7.47
N ALA A 49 9.81 34.83 8.10
CA ALA A 49 8.78 33.82 7.85
C ALA A 49 7.34 34.33 8.11
N VAL A 50 7.17 35.23 9.10
CA VAL A 50 5.88 35.86 9.41
C VAL A 50 5.44 36.79 8.29
N GLN A 51 6.36 37.57 7.74
CA GLN A 51 6.09 38.47 6.62
C GLN A 51 5.78 37.70 5.34
N GLN A 52 6.54 36.63 5.07
CA GLN A 52 6.31 35.77 3.90
C GLN A 52 4.95 35.05 3.92
N ALA A 53 4.36 34.82 5.10
CA ALA A 53 3.13 34.03 5.24
C ALA A 53 1.94 34.55 4.42
N ASN A 54 1.94 35.82 4.05
CA ASN A 54 0.92 36.44 3.20
C ASN A 54 1.39 36.74 1.77
N ASP A 55 2.61 36.32 1.40
CA ASP A 55 3.20 36.57 0.10
C ASP A 55 2.73 35.56 -0.96
N PHE A 56 2.66 36.04 -2.19
CA PHE A 56 2.57 35.23 -3.40
C PHE A 56 3.76 35.51 -4.30
N THR A 57 4.47 34.47 -4.72
CA THR A 57 5.69 34.62 -5.49
C THR A 57 5.73 33.69 -6.72
N VAL A 58 6.44 34.16 -7.76
CA VAL A 58 6.84 33.32 -8.92
C VAL A 58 8.31 33.53 -9.18
N THR A 59 9.08 32.44 -9.13
CA THR A 59 10.52 32.47 -9.36
C THR A 59 10.86 32.54 -10.86
N ASN A 60 12.12 32.80 -11.18
CA ASN A 60 12.65 32.76 -12.55
C ASN A 60 12.63 31.34 -13.18
N THR A 61 12.47 30.29 -12.37
CA THR A 61 12.30 28.89 -12.79
C THR A 61 10.84 28.46 -12.85
N ALA A 62 9.89 29.44 -12.81
CA ALA A 62 8.46 29.22 -12.85
C ALA A 62 7.94 28.31 -11.71
N GLN A 63 8.47 28.46 -10.51
CA GLN A 63 7.93 27.89 -9.29
C GLN A 63 7.03 28.94 -8.63
N VAL A 64 5.88 28.50 -8.11
CA VAL A 64 4.91 29.33 -7.42
C VAL A 64 5.01 29.08 -5.92
N GLY A 65 5.26 30.12 -5.15
CA GLY A 65 5.23 30.09 -3.68
C GLY A 65 4.00 30.81 -3.14
N ILE A 66 3.34 30.21 -2.20
CA ILE A 66 2.28 30.83 -1.37
C ILE A 66 2.75 30.76 0.08
N GLY A 67 3.03 31.91 0.66
CA GLY A 67 3.61 32.00 2.00
C GLY A 67 5.11 31.71 2.06
N THR A 68 5.80 31.73 0.92
CA THR A 68 7.26 31.54 0.83
C THR A 68 7.83 32.28 -0.37
N THR A 69 9.03 32.86 -0.22
CA THR A 69 9.81 33.45 -1.30
C THR A 69 10.83 32.50 -1.90
N THR A 70 10.97 31.30 -1.33
CA THR A 70 11.92 30.26 -1.75
C THR A 70 11.24 28.90 -1.96
N PRO A 71 10.28 28.81 -2.92
CA PRO A 71 9.58 27.56 -3.18
C PRO A 71 10.55 26.49 -3.64
N THR A 72 10.39 25.26 -3.10
CA THR A 72 11.20 24.08 -3.42
C THR A 72 10.57 23.21 -4.50
N GLU A 73 9.25 23.35 -4.72
CA GLU A 73 8.47 22.63 -5.71
C GLU A 73 7.78 23.58 -6.69
N LYS A 74 7.16 23.05 -7.77
CA LYS A 74 6.46 23.87 -8.77
C LYS A 74 5.32 24.68 -8.19
N LEU A 75 4.62 24.12 -7.19
CA LEU A 75 3.67 24.82 -6.31
C LEU A 75 4.03 24.45 -4.88
N ASP A 76 4.46 25.41 -4.12
CA ASP A 76 4.85 25.26 -2.71
C ASP A 76 3.97 26.18 -1.86
N VAL A 77 3.16 25.56 -0.98
CA VAL A 77 2.29 26.25 -0.03
C VAL A 77 2.87 26.04 1.36
N SER A 78 3.52 27.07 1.90
CA SER A 78 4.27 27.02 3.16
C SER A 78 3.38 26.71 4.37
N SER A 79 2.14 27.21 4.35
CA SER A 79 1.19 26.99 5.45
C SER A 79 -0.26 27.15 4.96
N GLY A 80 -1.21 26.59 5.73
CA GLY A 80 -2.63 26.65 5.41
C GLY A 80 -3.12 25.44 4.61
N ASN A 81 -4.39 25.47 4.22
CA ASN A 81 -5.05 24.38 3.52
C ASN A 81 -5.26 24.71 2.05
N VAL A 82 -5.01 23.75 1.17
CA VAL A 82 -5.41 23.84 -0.23
C VAL A 82 -6.86 23.36 -0.36
N ARG A 83 -7.75 24.20 -0.91
CA ARG A 83 -9.15 23.85 -1.17
C ARG A 83 -9.41 23.83 -2.67
N VAL A 84 -9.80 22.69 -3.17
CA VAL A 84 -10.35 22.56 -4.53
C VAL A 84 -11.87 22.47 -4.42
N ARG A 85 -12.57 23.53 -4.91
CA ARG A 85 -14.04 23.54 -4.90
C ARG A 85 -14.59 22.47 -5.82
N ASN A 86 -15.74 21.90 -5.43
CA ASN A 86 -16.43 20.84 -6.19
C ASN A 86 -15.64 19.54 -6.38
N ILE A 87 -14.51 19.34 -5.70
CA ILE A 87 -13.74 18.07 -5.79
C ILE A 87 -14.63 16.87 -5.45
N ASN A 88 -15.55 17.04 -4.48
CA ASN A 88 -16.46 15.99 -4.03
C ASN A 88 -17.52 15.59 -5.07
N SER A 89 -17.71 16.40 -6.12
CA SER A 89 -18.59 16.07 -7.25
C SER A 89 -17.87 15.33 -8.37
N ASN A 90 -16.54 15.28 -8.32
CA ASN A 90 -15.71 14.56 -9.28
C ASN A 90 -15.35 13.20 -8.67
N ILE A 91 -16.28 12.25 -8.82
CA ILE A 91 -16.12 10.90 -8.27
C ILE A 91 -15.19 10.11 -9.19
N GLY A 92 -14.08 9.62 -8.63
CA GLY A 92 -13.14 8.78 -9.36
C GLY A 92 -13.69 7.39 -9.68
N VAL A 93 -13.08 6.73 -10.65
CA VAL A 93 -13.42 5.36 -11.08
C VAL A 93 -12.42 4.39 -10.48
N GLY A 94 -12.90 3.46 -9.65
CA GLY A 94 -12.08 2.41 -9.06
C GLY A 94 -11.37 1.55 -10.12
N GLY A 95 -10.11 1.25 -9.90
CA GLY A 95 -9.27 0.49 -10.83
C GLY A 95 -8.63 1.32 -11.96
N THR A 96 -9.06 2.55 -12.17
CA THR A 96 -8.51 3.47 -13.19
C THR A 96 -7.84 4.67 -12.52
N ASP A 97 -8.52 5.29 -11.56
CA ASP A 97 -8.02 6.48 -10.89
C ASP A 97 -7.12 6.12 -9.71
N ARG A 98 -6.19 7.01 -9.41
CA ARG A 98 -5.19 6.83 -8.35
C ARG A 98 -5.53 7.66 -7.13
N VAL A 99 -5.20 7.14 -5.96
CA VAL A 99 -5.29 7.90 -4.71
C VAL A 99 -4.11 8.85 -4.59
N VAL A 100 -4.40 10.11 -4.26
CA VAL A 100 -3.37 11.10 -3.95
C VAL A 100 -3.06 11.04 -2.45
N VAL A 101 -1.80 10.92 -2.13
CA VAL A 101 -1.27 10.93 -0.76
C VAL A 101 -0.16 11.95 -0.65
N ALA A 102 0.09 12.46 0.56
CA ALA A 102 1.26 13.28 0.85
C ALA A 102 2.36 12.42 1.50
N ASP A 103 3.61 12.63 1.14
CA ASP A 103 4.74 12.07 1.89
C ASP A 103 5.05 12.88 3.16
N ALA A 104 6.09 12.48 3.89
CA ALA A 104 6.48 13.13 5.14
C ALA A 104 6.92 14.60 4.97
N THR A 105 7.23 15.04 3.75
CA THR A 105 7.61 16.42 3.41
C THR A 105 6.45 17.22 2.83
N GLY A 106 5.26 16.62 2.69
CA GLY A 106 4.08 17.26 2.12
C GLY A 106 3.97 17.17 0.60
N ILE A 107 4.90 16.50 -0.08
CA ILE A 107 4.82 16.34 -1.54
C ILE A 107 3.70 15.37 -1.90
N LEU A 108 2.80 15.82 -2.79
CA LEU A 108 1.69 15.00 -3.28
C LEU A 108 2.20 13.94 -4.25
N LYS A 109 1.84 12.70 -3.98
CA LYS A 109 2.15 11.51 -4.78
C LYS A 109 0.89 10.73 -5.05
N THR A 110 0.92 9.86 -6.04
CA THR A 110 -0.18 8.92 -6.28
C THR A 110 0.22 7.52 -5.87
N ILE A 111 -0.72 6.80 -5.26
CA ILE A 111 -0.60 5.36 -5.04
C ILE A 111 -1.68 4.64 -5.86
N ASP A 112 -1.31 3.47 -6.36
CA ASP A 112 -2.24 2.60 -7.05
C ASP A 112 -3.05 1.82 -6.00
N PHE A 113 -4.36 2.06 -5.95
CA PHE A 113 -5.26 1.36 -5.03
C PHE A 113 -5.43 -0.11 -5.41
N THR A 114 -5.19 -0.48 -6.68
CA THR A 114 -5.23 -1.89 -7.12
C THR A 114 -4.02 -2.68 -6.65
N ALA A 115 -2.93 -2.01 -6.27
CA ALA A 115 -1.78 -2.61 -5.62
C ALA A 115 -2.03 -2.97 -4.15
N TYR A 116 -3.29 -2.89 -3.66
CA TYR A 116 -3.62 -3.31 -2.32
C TYR A 116 -3.39 -4.81 -2.19
N SER A 117 -2.51 -5.06 -1.40
CA SER A 117 -1.89 -6.18 -0.71
C SER A 117 -2.77 -7.43 -0.56
N LEU A 118 -3.57 -7.80 -1.56
CA LEU A 118 -4.34 -9.02 -1.52
C LEU A 118 -3.57 -10.15 -2.20
N PHE A 119 -3.36 -11.22 -1.45
CA PHE A 119 -3.00 -12.54 -1.96
C PHE A 119 -4.16 -13.47 -1.68
N HIS A 120 -4.66 -14.15 -2.70
CA HIS A 120 -5.67 -15.19 -2.56
C HIS A 120 -5.30 -16.39 -3.44
N ALA A 121 -5.23 -17.57 -2.83
CA ALA A 121 -4.94 -18.81 -3.54
C ALA A 121 -5.84 -19.96 -3.05
N ARG A 122 -6.09 -20.90 -3.93
CA ARG A 122 -6.93 -22.09 -3.71
C ARG A 122 -6.07 -23.33 -3.70
N LEU A 123 -6.43 -24.32 -2.90
CA LEU A 123 -5.73 -25.61 -2.89
C LEU A 123 -5.70 -26.18 -4.31
N ALA A 124 -4.53 -26.63 -4.77
CA ALA A 124 -4.32 -27.06 -6.16
C ALA A 124 -5.09 -28.35 -6.49
N ALA A 125 -5.10 -29.29 -5.53
CA ALA A 125 -5.78 -30.57 -5.61
C ALA A 125 -6.00 -31.08 -4.17
N ASP A 126 -6.80 -32.13 -4.01
CA ASP A 126 -6.96 -32.80 -2.72
C ASP A 126 -5.59 -33.27 -2.19
N GLN A 127 -5.32 -33.05 -0.90
CA GLN A 127 -4.10 -33.49 -0.24
C GLN A 127 -4.40 -34.52 0.84
N THR A 128 -3.78 -35.69 0.71
CA THR A 128 -3.88 -36.75 1.72
C THR A 128 -2.78 -36.57 2.76
N ILE A 129 -3.18 -36.61 4.04
CA ILE A 129 -2.29 -36.67 5.19
C ILE A 129 -2.29 -38.12 5.69
N GLY A 130 -1.16 -38.79 5.45
CA GLY A 130 -1.08 -40.26 5.64
C GLY A 130 -0.93 -40.73 7.08
N SER A 131 -0.58 -39.85 8.03
CA SER A 131 -0.37 -40.26 9.43
C SER A 131 -0.75 -39.14 10.41
N ALA A 132 -1.05 -39.55 11.64
CA ALA A 132 -1.35 -38.65 12.74
C ALA A 132 -0.20 -37.69 13.03
N ALA A 133 -0.55 -36.47 13.44
CA ALA A 133 0.39 -35.42 13.86
C ALA A 133 1.46 -35.00 12.82
N SER A 134 1.34 -35.43 11.58
CA SER A 134 2.20 -34.95 10.49
C SER A 134 1.84 -33.51 10.14
N ILE A 135 2.83 -32.64 10.15
CA ILE A 135 2.66 -31.26 9.68
C ILE A 135 2.87 -31.26 8.16
N VAL A 136 1.79 -31.00 7.43
CA VAL A 136 1.80 -30.99 5.98
C VAL A 136 1.63 -29.55 5.48
N THR A 137 2.46 -29.13 4.53
CA THR A 137 2.27 -27.84 3.84
C THR A 137 1.09 -27.95 2.88
N LEU A 138 0.18 -26.98 2.96
CA LEU A 138 -0.93 -26.86 2.02
C LEU A 138 -0.42 -26.29 0.70
N MET A 139 -0.57 -27.04 -0.38
CA MET A 139 -0.06 -26.70 -1.70
C MET A 139 -1.13 -25.97 -2.52
N PHE A 140 -1.09 -24.65 -2.49
CA PHE A 140 -2.02 -23.85 -3.28
C PHE A 140 -1.58 -23.76 -4.73
N ALA A 141 -2.55 -23.58 -5.63
CA ALA A 141 -2.32 -23.27 -7.04
C ALA A 141 -1.78 -21.84 -7.22
N SER A 142 -1.52 -21.46 -8.46
CA SER A 142 -1.21 -20.06 -8.78
C SER A 142 -2.26 -19.12 -8.19
N PRO A 143 -1.85 -17.99 -7.61
CA PRO A 143 -2.79 -17.08 -6.97
C PRO A 143 -3.89 -16.60 -7.93
N VAL A 144 -5.13 -16.58 -7.43
CA VAL A 144 -6.27 -15.97 -8.12
C VAL A 144 -6.17 -14.44 -8.06
N ALA A 145 -5.64 -13.93 -6.95
CA ALA A 145 -5.29 -12.53 -6.76
C ALA A 145 -3.94 -12.43 -6.07
N THR A 146 -3.08 -11.57 -6.58
CA THR A 146 -1.76 -11.30 -6.00
C THR A 146 -1.39 -9.83 -6.20
N SER A 147 -0.38 -9.38 -5.48
CA SER A 147 0.16 -8.02 -5.56
C SER A 147 1.69 -8.05 -5.45
N PRO A 148 2.38 -6.94 -5.74
CA PRO A 148 3.84 -6.83 -5.58
C PRO A 148 4.36 -7.09 -4.15
N PHE A 149 3.46 -7.13 -3.15
CA PHE A 149 3.82 -7.42 -1.76
C PHE A 149 4.19 -8.88 -1.53
N TYR A 150 3.87 -9.77 -2.45
CA TYR A 150 4.03 -11.20 -2.29
C TYR A 150 4.70 -11.87 -3.49
N SER A 151 5.41 -12.95 -3.23
CA SER A 151 5.71 -13.97 -4.21
C SER A 151 5.39 -15.35 -3.62
N TYR A 152 4.76 -16.22 -4.41
CA TYR A 152 4.36 -17.55 -3.98
C TYR A 152 4.97 -18.62 -4.86
N ASN A 153 5.63 -19.57 -4.23
CA ASN A 153 6.22 -20.71 -4.91
C ASN A 153 5.26 -21.91 -4.83
N THR A 154 4.60 -22.24 -5.94
CA THR A 154 3.63 -23.33 -6.03
C THR A 154 4.22 -24.71 -5.84
N SER A 155 5.54 -24.90 -6.04
CA SER A 155 6.22 -26.19 -5.87
C SER A 155 6.62 -26.46 -4.42
N SER A 156 6.81 -25.42 -3.60
CA SER A 156 7.20 -25.57 -2.19
C SER A 156 6.11 -25.12 -1.20
N GLY A 157 5.07 -24.47 -1.69
CA GLY A 157 4.01 -23.88 -0.84
C GLY A 157 4.47 -22.68 0.02
N VAL A 158 5.60 -22.05 -0.35
CA VAL A 158 6.21 -20.95 0.38
C VAL A 158 5.68 -19.62 -0.13
N LEU A 159 5.15 -18.81 0.79
CA LEU A 159 4.81 -17.40 0.56
C LEU A 159 5.94 -16.52 1.09
N THR A 160 6.47 -15.65 0.23
CA THR A 160 7.47 -14.65 0.59
C THR A 160 6.83 -13.27 0.63
N PHE A 161 7.09 -12.52 1.69
CA PHE A 161 6.65 -11.14 1.85
C PHE A 161 7.72 -10.18 1.36
N ASN A 162 7.38 -9.33 0.43
CA ASN A 162 8.29 -8.33 -0.13
C ASN A 162 8.37 -7.04 0.71
N GLN A 163 7.55 -6.92 1.74
CA GLN A 163 7.54 -5.79 2.67
C GLN A 163 7.32 -6.26 4.11
N ALA A 164 7.95 -5.58 5.07
CA ALA A 164 7.65 -5.71 6.49
C ALA A 164 6.28 -5.11 6.84
N GLY A 165 5.70 -5.54 7.96
CA GLY A 165 4.44 -5.00 8.48
C GLY A 165 3.52 -6.05 9.07
N ASN A 166 2.28 -5.65 9.33
CA ASN A 166 1.24 -6.52 9.86
C ASN A 166 0.38 -7.06 8.72
N TYR A 167 0.03 -8.33 8.81
CA TYR A 167 -0.74 -9.01 7.77
C TYR A 167 -1.87 -9.82 8.39
N LEU A 168 -3.09 -9.58 7.93
CA LEU A 168 -4.25 -10.41 8.22
C LEU A 168 -4.19 -11.66 7.33
N VAL A 169 -4.25 -12.84 7.95
CA VAL A 169 -4.27 -14.13 7.26
C VAL A 169 -5.57 -14.84 7.60
N THR A 170 -6.30 -15.24 6.58
CA THR A 170 -7.45 -16.15 6.71
C THR A 170 -7.15 -17.43 5.95
N LEU A 171 -7.12 -18.54 6.67
CA LEU A 171 -6.86 -19.88 6.15
C LEU A 171 -8.09 -20.73 6.40
N GLN A 172 -8.63 -21.35 5.35
CA GLN A 172 -9.77 -22.24 5.39
C GLN A 172 -9.40 -23.60 4.80
N ALA A 173 -9.82 -24.66 5.43
CA ALA A 173 -9.66 -26.01 4.91
C ALA A 173 -10.83 -26.91 5.28
N SER A 174 -11.18 -27.82 4.37
CA SER A 174 -12.20 -28.85 4.57
C SER A 174 -11.52 -30.22 4.72
N PHE A 175 -11.76 -30.86 5.84
CA PHE A 175 -11.18 -32.15 6.22
C PHE A 175 -12.21 -33.27 6.05
N THR A 176 -11.78 -34.37 5.41
CA THR A 176 -12.63 -35.54 5.24
C THR A 176 -11.88 -36.84 5.60
N ASN A 177 -12.57 -37.94 5.70
CA ASN A 177 -12.08 -39.23 6.24
C ASN A 177 -11.61 -39.08 7.69
N ILE A 178 -12.35 -38.33 8.50
CA ILE A 178 -12.09 -38.14 9.93
C ILE A 178 -13.14 -38.81 10.77
N SER A 179 -12.72 -39.25 11.96
CA SER A 179 -13.61 -39.81 13.00
C SER A 179 -14.16 -38.70 13.92
N ALA A 180 -15.22 -38.96 14.62
CA ALA A 180 -15.68 -38.11 15.72
C ALA A 180 -14.54 -37.96 16.75
N GLY A 181 -14.34 -36.73 17.26
CA GLY A 181 -13.28 -36.41 18.20
C GLY A 181 -11.90 -36.27 17.57
N ALA A 182 -11.76 -36.31 16.23
CA ALA A 182 -10.53 -35.98 15.55
C ALA A 182 -10.15 -34.53 15.84
N GLN A 183 -8.89 -34.28 16.22
CA GLN A 183 -8.35 -32.95 16.32
C GLN A 183 -7.86 -32.49 14.96
N LEU A 184 -8.40 -31.39 14.46
CA LEU A 184 -7.97 -30.70 13.25
C LEU A 184 -7.15 -29.51 13.66
N LEU A 185 -6.10 -29.21 12.89
CA LEU A 185 -5.23 -28.07 13.16
C LEU A 185 -4.85 -27.40 11.84
N LEU A 186 -5.04 -26.07 11.79
CA LEU A 186 -4.48 -25.20 10.78
C LEU A 186 -3.43 -24.28 11.40
N GLY A 187 -2.37 -23.99 10.67
CA GLY A 187 -1.30 -23.16 11.19
C GLY A 187 -0.47 -22.45 10.14
N ILE A 188 0.22 -21.44 10.60
CA ILE A 188 1.17 -20.64 9.83
C ILE A 188 2.54 -20.83 10.46
N ARG A 189 3.51 -21.28 9.67
CA ARG A 189 4.87 -21.53 10.12
C ARG A 189 5.87 -20.69 9.33
N PRO A 190 6.93 -20.16 9.96
CA PRO A 190 8.00 -19.48 9.25
C PRO A 190 8.88 -20.51 8.49
N VAL A 191 9.67 -20.01 7.55
CA VAL A 191 10.71 -20.76 6.86
C VAL A 191 12.06 -20.08 7.16
N PRO A 192 13.07 -20.81 7.70
CA PRO A 192 13.04 -22.22 8.10
C PRO A 192 12.05 -22.50 9.24
N ASP A 193 11.63 -23.76 9.34
CA ASP A 193 10.62 -24.17 10.32
C ASP A 193 11.04 -23.91 11.77
N SER A 194 10.16 -23.26 12.49
CA SER A 194 10.21 -23.08 13.94
C SER A 194 8.81 -23.22 14.55
N ASN A 195 8.56 -22.62 15.68
CA ASN A 195 7.21 -22.57 16.26
C ASN A 195 6.21 -21.88 15.33
N TYR A 196 4.93 -22.18 15.48
CA TYR A 196 3.86 -21.53 14.76
C TYR A 196 3.87 -20.02 15.03
N LEU A 197 3.71 -19.22 13.98
CA LEU A 197 3.36 -17.81 14.09
C LEU A 197 1.92 -17.63 14.56
N GLY A 198 1.07 -18.59 14.19
CA GLY A 198 -0.30 -18.67 14.62
C GLY A 198 -0.89 -20.04 14.26
N ARG A 199 -1.77 -20.56 15.09
CA ARG A 199 -2.49 -21.81 14.84
C ARG A 199 -3.86 -21.81 15.48
N GLY A 200 -4.81 -22.49 14.84
CA GLY A 200 -6.09 -22.83 15.41
C GLY A 200 -6.27 -24.34 15.45
N SER A 201 -6.98 -24.85 16.42
CA SER A 201 -7.37 -26.25 16.50
C SER A 201 -8.85 -26.40 16.83
N HIS A 202 -9.43 -27.47 16.31
CA HIS A 202 -10.84 -27.81 16.47
C HIS A 202 -10.98 -29.33 16.64
N TYR A 203 -11.95 -29.78 17.40
CA TYR A 203 -12.31 -31.20 17.50
C TYR A 203 -13.59 -31.45 16.70
N ALA A 204 -13.52 -32.38 15.74
CA ALA A 204 -14.68 -32.77 14.94
C ALA A 204 -15.76 -33.38 15.82
N GLY A 205 -16.96 -32.84 15.75
CA GLY A 205 -18.10 -33.33 16.53
C GLY A 205 -18.63 -34.67 16.04
N ALA A 206 -18.43 -34.98 14.76
CA ALA A 206 -18.91 -36.24 14.13
C ALA A 206 -17.87 -36.73 13.11
N ALA A 207 -17.97 -37.99 12.72
CA ALA A 207 -17.23 -38.52 11.59
C ALA A 207 -17.74 -37.91 10.28
N THR A 208 -16.85 -37.64 9.36
CA THR A 208 -17.25 -37.17 8.01
C THR A 208 -17.83 -38.34 7.21
N PRO A 209 -18.85 -38.07 6.37
CA PRO A 209 -19.42 -39.08 5.47
C PRO A 209 -18.34 -39.64 4.51
N THR A 210 -18.57 -40.84 4.03
CA THR A 210 -17.76 -41.40 2.93
C THR A 210 -18.01 -40.58 1.67
N LEU A 211 -16.92 -40.14 1.02
CA LEU A 211 -16.98 -39.39 -0.22
C LEU A 211 -17.55 -40.25 -1.36
N THR A 212 -18.48 -39.67 -2.12
CA THR A 212 -19.01 -40.25 -3.35
C THR A 212 -18.74 -39.30 -4.52
N ALA A 213 -19.04 -39.76 -5.74
CA ALA A 213 -18.91 -38.92 -6.92
C ALA A 213 -19.89 -37.70 -6.91
N SER A 214 -20.99 -37.80 -6.18
CA SER A 214 -22.01 -36.74 -6.10
C SER A 214 -22.05 -36.01 -4.77
N THR A 215 -21.32 -36.49 -3.76
CA THR A 215 -21.30 -35.88 -2.42
C THR A 215 -19.88 -35.93 -1.87
N ARG A 216 -19.26 -34.77 -1.81
CA ARG A 216 -17.91 -34.55 -1.30
C ARG A 216 -17.97 -33.34 -0.33
N ILE A 217 -18.26 -33.62 0.92
CA ILE A 217 -18.38 -32.60 1.98
C ILE A 217 -17.49 -33.02 3.14
N GLY A 218 -16.71 -32.13 3.65
CA GLY A 218 -15.83 -32.34 4.80
C GLY A 218 -16.24 -31.51 6.01
N GLU A 219 -15.46 -31.62 7.06
CA GLU A 219 -15.49 -30.74 8.23
C GLU A 219 -14.72 -29.48 7.91
N LEU A 220 -15.41 -28.35 7.88
CA LEU A 220 -14.83 -27.06 7.54
C LEU A 220 -14.18 -26.40 8.75
N MET A 221 -12.91 -26.06 8.63
CA MET A 221 -12.19 -25.29 9.62
C MET A 221 -11.71 -23.97 9.04
N ASN A 222 -11.96 -22.88 9.78
CA ASN A 222 -11.47 -21.55 9.48
C ASN A 222 -10.50 -21.08 10.57
N TYR A 223 -9.42 -20.47 10.18
CA TYR A 223 -8.47 -19.83 11.08
C TYR A 223 -8.06 -18.46 10.56
N THR A 224 -8.30 -17.43 11.36
CA THR A 224 -7.92 -16.04 11.03
C THR A 224 -7.02 -15.49 12.13
N THR A 225 -5.94 -14.85 11.73
CA THR A 225 -4.98 -14.23 12.65
C THR A 225 -4.23 -13.08 11.98
N VAL A 226 -3.61 -12.26 12.80
CA VAL A 226 -2.62 -11.26 12.34
C VAL A 226 -1.23 -11.80 12.62
N ILE A 227 -0.37 -11.74 11.62
CA ILE A 227 1.06 -12.05 11.76
C ILE A 227 1.89 -10.79 11.58
N VAL A 228 3.01 -10.72 12.30
CA VAL A 228 4.00 -9.66 12.15
C VAL A 228 5.14 -10.16 11.24
N VAL A 229 5.35 -9.47 10.14
CA VAL A 229 6.46 -9.73 9.21
C VAL A 229 7.57 -8.75 9.53
N PRO A 230 8.71 -9.21 10.06
CA PRO A 230 9.75 -8.31 10.59
C PRO A 230 10.56 -7.61 9.50
N THR A 231 10.75 -8.28 8.35
CA THR A 231 11.60 -7.77 7.26
C THR A 231 11.06 -8.19 5.90
N ALA A 232 11.41 -7.45 4.85
CA ALA A 232 11.24 -7.93 3.47
C ALA A 232 12.03 -9.24 3.27
N GLY A 233 11.49 -10.14 2.46
CA GLY A 233 12.05 -11.48 2.23
C GLY A 233 11.62 -12.52 3.27
N TYR A 234 10.83 -12.15 4.29
CA TYR A 234 10.31 -13.10 5.28
C TYR A 234 9.40 -14.13 4.63
N GLN A 235 9.56 -15.39 5.01
CA GLN A 235 8.89 -16.52 4.38
C GLN A 235 8.05 -17.31 5.36
N ILE A 236 6.89 -17.76 4.89
CA ILE A 236 5.97 -18.62 5.66
C ILE A 236 5.44 -19.78 4.80
N ARG A 237 4.88 -20.78 5.50
CA ARG A 237 4.04 -21.83 4.94
C ARG A 237 2.72 -21.93 5.67
N PHE A 238 1.67 -22.28 4.94
CA PHE A 238 0.36 -22.64 5.50
C PHE A 238 0.33 -24.16 5.70
N THR A 239 -0.07 -24.60 6.86
CA THR A 239 0.06 -26.01 7.23
C THR A 239 -1.24 -26.55 7.84
N ALA A 240 -1.42 -27.85 7.68
CA ALA A 240 -2.40 -28.64 8.43
C ALA A 240 -1.70 -29.74 9.21
N ALA A 241 -2.20 -30.05 10.41
CA ALA A 241 -1.64 -31.09 11.28
C ALA A 241 -2.75 -31.78 12.08
N PRO A 242 -3.57 -32.63 11.46
CA PRO A 242 -4.59 -33.41 12.18
C PRO A 242 -3.95 -34.49 13.04
N ASN A 243 -4.67 -34.95 14.08
CA ASN A 243 -4.22 -36.05 14.94
C ASN A 243 -4.49 -37.45 14.35
N GLN A 244 -4.99 -37.53 13.13
CA GLN A 244 -5.21 -38.77 12.39
C GLN A 244 -4.94 -38.59 10.89
N ALA A 245 -4.84 -39.69 10.14
CA ALA A 245 -4.85 -39.66 8.69
C ALA A 245 -6.19 -39.09 8.19
N CYS A 246 -6.12 -38.22 7.17
CA CYS A 246 -7.30 -37.59 6.58
C CYS A 246 -7.00 -37.11 5.16
N THR A 247 -8.01 -36.56 4.50
CA THR A 247 -7.85 -35.85 3.23
C THR A 247 -8.37 -34.44 3.37
N ILE A 248 -7.63 -33.47 2.84
CA ILE A 248 -8.04 -32.07 2.70
C ILE A 248 -8.57 -31.88 1.30
N LEU A 249 -9.84 -31.45 1.21
CA LEU A 249 -10.53 -31.25 -0.05
C LEU A 249 -10.14 -29.91 -0.69
N SER A 250 -9.83 -29.91 -1.97
CA SER A 250 -9.68 -28.70 -2.77
C SER A 250 -11.02 -28.09 -3.15
N THR A 251 -12.01 -28.96 -3.37
CA THR A 251 -13.39 -28.60 -3.72
C THR A 251 -14.37 -29.45 -2.95
N GLU A 252 -15.51 -28.87 -2.61
CA GLU A 252 -16.68 -29.60 -2.16
C GLU A 252 -17.73 -29.71 -3.26
N MET A 253 -18.54 -30.75 -3.19
CA MET A 253 -19.65 -31.02 -4.09
C MET A 253 -20.84 -31.55 -3.28
N GLY A 254 -22.02 -31.02 -3.55
CA GLY A 254 -23.27 -31.44 -2.93
C GLY A 254 -24.43 -31.21 -3.87
N PRO A 255 -25.66 -31.50 -3.40
CA PRO A 255 -26.90 -31.37 -4.20
C PRO A 255 -27.12 -29.94 -4.74
N THR A 256 -26.53 -28.95 -4.11
CA THR A 256 -26.69 -27.53 -4.44
C THR A 256 -25.58 -26.97 -5.33
N GLY A 257 -24.58 -27.77 -5.69
CA GLY A 257 -23.47 -27.38 -6.54
C GLY A 257 -22.11 -27.78 -6.00
N ASN A 258 -21.06 -27.29 -6.64
CA ASN A 258 -19.67 -27.50 -6.29
C ASN A 258 -18.94 -26.17 -6.16
N GLY A 259 -17.85 -26.16 -5.40
CA GLY A 259 -17.02 -24.97 -5.24
C GLY A 259 -15.69 -25.25 -4.54
N ASN A 260 -14.75 -24.33 -4.69
CA ASN A 260 -13.53 -24.35 -3.90
C ASN A 260 -13.84 -24.17 -2.42
N VAL A 261 -13.20 -24.98 -1.59
CA VAL A 261 -13.44 -24.97 -0.14
C VAL A 261 -12.16 -24.69 0.65
N THR A 262 -11.01 -25.16 0.17
CA THR A 262 -9.73 -24.90 0.85
C THR A 262 -8.98 -23.78 0.13
N ASN A 263 -8.77 -22.71 0.84
CA ASN A 263 -8.14 -21.50 0.32
C ASN A 263 -7.43 -20.70 1.41
N VAL A 264 -6.62 -19.76 0.97
CA VAL A 264 -5.95 -18.80 1.84
C VAL A 264 -6.08 -17.40 1.27
N THR A 265 -6.28 -16.44 2.16
CA THR A 265 -6.25 -15.02 1.86
C THR A 265 -5.26 -14.34 2.79
N VAL A 266 -4.40 -13.49 2.26
CA VAL A 266 -3.46 -12.66 3.02
C VAL A 266 -3.60 -11.22 2.58
N GLN A 267 -3.69 -10.32 3.53
CA GLN A 267 -3.84 -8.88 3.29
C GLN A 267 -2.94 -8.08 4.24
N LYS A 268 -2.17 -7.15 3.73
CA LYS A 268 -1.44 -6.19 4.56
C LYS A 268 -2.43 -5.20 5.19
N ILE A 269 -2.28 -4.90 6.48
CA ILE A 269 -3.14 -3.98 7.24
C ILE A 269 -2.32 -2.85 7.85
#